data_f2aea82de1c3998afb674b9856aa8eb3
#
_entry.id   f2aea82de1c3998afb674b9856aa8eb3
#
_cell.length_a   1.000
_cell.length_b   1.000
_cell.length_c   1.000
_cell.angle_alpha   90.00
_cell.angle_beta   90.00
_cell.angle_gamma   90.00
#
_symmetry.space_group_name_H-M   'P 1'
#
loop_
_entity.id
_entity.type
_entity.pdbx_description
1 polymer ?
#
loop_
_entity_poly.entity_id
_entity_poly.type
_entity_poly.pdbx_seq_one_letter_code
_entity_poly.pdbx_strand_id
1 'polypeptide(L)'
;MFLLTLNQAKQVLLRESKYVRRAIISYIEVLEQAIIDKAKSEWLLTRQQGKLVRREETDAIQVLIEYAKKQGSQHSDKLYMTYSKLVNSLVGIKANSRDKADFGILMVIRQLEDIFTRVITSSMENEIHYKEIYQICKKQGTQFVEIVNGNVKSLGYVN
;
A
#
# COMPACT_ATOMS: atom_id res chain seq x y z
N MET A 1 -11.49 30.28 22.52
CA MET A 1 -11.08 28.93 22.95
C MET A 1 -9.61 28.79 22.65
N PHE A 2 -8.73 28.66 23.65
CA PHE A 2 -7.30 28.49 23.45
C PHE A 2 -6.99 26.99 23.35
N LEU A 3 -6.38 26.57 22.24
CA LEU A 3 -5.90 25.21 22.06
C LEU A 3 -4.44 25.15 22.51
N LEU A 4 -4.16 24.30 23.49
CA LEU A 4 -2.80 24.05 23.97
C LEU A 4 -2.16 22.94 23.14
N THR A 5 -0.89 23.10 22.81
CA THR A 5 -0.10 21.98 22.31
C THR A 5 0.11 20.93 23.40
N LEU A 6 0.42 19.68 23.04
CA LEU A 6 0.65 18.60 24.01
C LEU A 6 1.76 18.97 25.03
N ASN A 7 2.83 19.65 24.57
CA ASN A 7 3.90 20.11 25.46
C ASN A 7 3.44 21.21 26.43
N GLN A 8 2.62 22.15 25.99
CA GLN A 8 2.05 23.18 26.86
C GLN A 8 1.09 22.55 27.88
N ALA A 9 0.27 21.60 27.47
CA ALA A 9 -0.59 20.84 28.38
C ALA A 9 0.22 20.10 29.45
N LYS A 10 1.32 19.44 29.08
CA LYS A 10 2.25 18.79 30.02
C LYS A 10 2.88 19.79 31.02
N GLN A 11 3.23 20.99 30.58
CA GLN A 11 3.78 22.04 31.46
C GLN A 11 2.76 22.59 32.45
N VAL A 12 1.51 22.79 32.03
CA VAL A 12 0.40 23.21 32.92
C VAL A 12 0.16 22.13 33.98
N LEU A 13 0.18 20.84 33.59
CA LEU A 13 0.04 19.70 34.50
C LEU A 13 1.05 19.66 35.66
N LEU A 14 2.25 20.18 35.46
CA LEU A 14 3.28 20.19 36.51
C LEU A 14 2.90 21.09 37.69
N ARG A 15 2.00 22.06 37.51
CA ARG A 15 1.51 23.01 38.55
C ARG A 15 0.30 22.50 39.30
N GLU A 16 -0.35 21.45 38.78
CA GLU A 16 -1.57 20.90 39.37
C GLU A 16 -1.31 19.96 40.55
N SER A 17 -2.34 19.68 41.33
CA SER A 17 -2.25 18.71 42.41
C SER A 17 -1.92 17.31 41.93
N LYS A 18 -1.32 16.48 42.77
CA LYS A 18 -0.94 15.09 42.45
C LYS A 18 -2.12 14.27 41.91
N TYR A 19 -3.32 14.51 42.42
CA TYR A 19 -4.52 13.77 41.98
C TYR A 19 -4.96 14.18 40.58
N VAL A 20 -4.97 15.48 40.29
CA VAL A 20 -5.31 16.03 38.94
C VAL A 20 -4.30 15.57 37.92
N ARG A 21 -3.01 15.63 38.24
CA ARG A 21 -1.96 15.12 37.34
C ARG A 21 -2.14 13.65 36.97
N ARG A 22 -2.41 12.80 37.95
CA ARG A 22 -2.64 11.36 37.70
C ARG A 22 -3.86 11.11 36.82
N ALA A 23 -4.96 11.80 37.07
CA ALA A 23 -6.18 11.65 36.28
C ALA A 23 -5.97 12.06 34.82
N ILE A 24 -5.24 13.16 34.57
CA ILE A 24 -4.98 13.63 33.21
C ILE A 24 -3.95 12.72 32.50
N ILE A 25 -2.92 12.25 33.18
CA ILE A 25 -1.96 11.29 32.60
C ILE A 25 -2.69 10.04 32.17
N SER A 26 -3.53 9.44 33.06
CA SER A 26 -4.31 8.25 32.69
C SER A 26 -5.25 8.50 31.53
N TYR A 27 -5.86 9.68 31.43
CA TYR A 27 -6.70 10.03 30.28
C TYR A 27 -5.89 10.14 28.97
N ILE A 28 -4.69 10.73 29.01
CA ILE A 28 -3.80 10.80 27.84
C ILE A 28 -3.38 9.39 27.39
N GLU A 29 -3.02 8.51 28.33
CA GLU A 29 -2.65 7.10 28.02
C GLU A 29 -3.79 6.36 27.33
N VAL A 30 -5.03 6.53 27.77
CA VAL A 30 -6.22 5.94 27.12
C VAL A 30 -6.40 6.50 25.70
N LEU A 31 -6.20 7.79 25.48
CA LEU A 31 -6.30 8.39 24.15
C LEU A 31 -5.18 7.92 23.21
N GLU A 32 -3.95 7.86 23.70
CA GLU A 32 -2.80 7.34 22.93
C GLU A 32 -3.06 5.89 22.53
N GLN A 33 -3.54 5.04 23.44
CA GLN A 33 -3.87 3.66 23.14
C GLN A 33 -5.00 3.54 22.12
N ALA A 34 -6.04 4.35 22.22
CA ALA A 34 -7.14 4.37 21.26
C ALA A 34 -6.68 4.76 19.84
N ILE A 35 -5.74 5.72 19.72
CA ILE A 35 -5.14 6.11 18.43
C ILE A 35 -4.32 4.95 17.84
N ILE A 36 -3.50 4.29 18.66
CA ILE A 36 -2.69 3.12 18.25
C ILE A 36 -3.59 1.98 17.78
N ASP A 37 -4.66 1.67 18.52
CA ASP A 37 -5.59 0.60 18.19
C ASP A 37 -6.36 0.89 16.89
N LYS A 38 -6.76 2.15 16.67
CA LYS A 38 -7.38 2.58 15.42
C LYS A 38 -6.43 2.41 14.22
N ALA A 39 -5.20 2.89 14.34
CA ALA A 39 -4.19 2.76 13.29
C ALA A 39 -3.88 1.30 12.98
N LYS A 40 -3.80 0.44 14.00
CA LYS A 40 -3.61 -1.01 13.84
C LYS A 40 -4.79 -1.68 13.15
N SER A 41 -6.02 -1.29 13.49
CA SER A 41 -7.25 -1.78 12.87
C SER A 41 -7.31 -1.40 11.39
N GLU A 42 -7.03 -0.16 11.03
CA GLU A 42 -6.98 0.32 9.65
C GLU A 42 -5.90 -0.40 8.84
N TRP A 43 -4.72 -0.62 9.41
CA TRP A 43 -3.66 -1.41 8.79
C TRP A 43 -4.10 -2.86 8.50
N LEU A 44 -4.74 -3.51 9.47
CA LEU A 44 -5.24 -4.89 9.32
C LEU A 44 -6.28 -5.00 8.22
N LEU A 45 -7.24 -4.06 8.17
CA LEU A 45 -8.27 -4.02 7.12
C LEU A 45 -7.64 -3.84 5.74
N THR A 46 -6.72 -2.89 5.60
CA THR A 46 -5.99 -2.65 4.34
C THR A 46 -5.19 -3.87 3.92
N ARG A 47 -4.54 -4.54 4.88
CA ARG A 47 -3.79 -5.77 4.61
C ARG A 47 -4.68 -6.92 4.14
N GLN A 48 -5.88 -7.07 4.74
CA GLN A 48 -6.86 -8.06 4.32
C GLN A 48 -7.40 -7.77 2.91
N GLN A 49 -7.78 -6.52 2.63
CA GLN A 49 -8.23 -6.10 1.30
C GLN A 49 -7.13 -6.30 0.25
N GLY A 50 -5.88 -5.97 0.58
CA GLY A 50 -4.74 -6.20 -0.31
C GLY A 50 -4.53 -7.69 -0.64
N LYS A 51 -4.84 -8.61 0.28
CA LYS A 51 -4.79 -10.06 0.00
C LYS A 51 -5.86 -10.49 -1.02
N LEU A 52 -7.06 -9.89 -0.99
CA LEU A 52 -8.12 -10.16 -1.98
C LEU A 52 -7.71 -9.67 -3.37
N VAL A 53 -7.30 -8.41 -3.49
CA VAL A 53 -6.83 -7.85 -4.77
C VAL A 53 -5.63 -8.64 -5.32
N ARG A 54 -4.71 -9.06 -4.44
CA ARG A 54 -3.59 -9.93 -4.83
C ARG A 54 -4.05 -11.26 -5.40
N ARG A 55 -5.14 -11.82 -4.89
CA ARG A 55 -5.72 -13.07 -5.41
C ARG A 55 -6.28 -12.85 -6.80
N GLU A 56 -7.02 -11.76 -7.02
CA GLU A 56 -7.58 -11.39 -8.33
C GLU A 56 -6.45 -11.17 -9.36
N GLU A 57 -5.36 -10.48 -9.00
CA GLU A 57 -4.18 -10.33 -9.86
C GLU A 57 -3.56 -11.69 -10.19
N THR A 58 -3.45 -12.57 -9.19
CA THR A 58 -2.91 -13.91 -9.37
C THR A 58 -3.74 -14.73 -10.34
N ASP A 59 -5.07 -14.64 -10.24
CA ASP A 59 -6.01 -15.33 -11.13
C ASP A 59 -5.88 -14.77 -12.57
N ALA A 60 -5.78 -13.45 -12.74
CA ALA A 60 -5.53 -12.82 -14.04
C ALA A 60 -4.17 -13.26 -14.65
N ILE A 61 -3.12 -13.36 -13.84
CA ILE A 61 -1.81 -13.87 -14.29
C ILE A 61 -1.92 -15.35 -14.68
N GLN A 62 -2.74 -16.15 -14.02
CA GLN A 62 -2.95 -17.54 -14.41
C GLN A 62 -3.51 -17.64 -15.83
N VAL A 63 -4.50 -16.82 -16.16
CA VAL A 63 -5.05 -16.75 -17.52
C VAL A 63 -3.99 -16.25 -18.51
N LEU A 64 -3.19 -15.25 -18.13
CA LEU A 64 -2.10 -14.74 -18.96
C LEU A 64 -1.01 -15.80 -19.22
N ILE A 65 -0.73 -16.69 -18.28
CA ILE A 65 0.21 -17.82 -18.50
C ILE A 65 -0.27 -18.71 -19.63
N GLU A 66 -1.55 -19.10 -19.63
CA GLU A 66 -2.11 -19.93 -20.70
C GLU A 66 -2.14 -19.16 -22.04
N TYR A 67 -2.46 -17.88 -22.00
CA TYR A 67 -2.41 -17.00 -23.16
C TYR A 67 -0.98 -16.89 -23.75
N ALA A 68 0.02 -16.68 -22.91
CA ALA A 68 1.41 -16.61 -23.31
C ALA A 68 1.94 -17.96 -23.87
N LYS A 69 1.50 -19.11 -23.33
CA LYS A 69 1.83 -20.44 -23.88
C LYS A 69 1.32 -20.59 -25.31
N LYS A 70 0.08 -20.17 -25.58
CA LYS A 70 -0.50 -20.18 -26.93
C LYS A 70 0.29 -19.32 -27.92
N GLN A 71 0.93 -18.25 -27.43
CA GLN A 71 1.81 -17.37 -28.21
C GLN A 71 3.27 -17.84 -28.27
N GLY A 72 3.57 -19.07 -27.80
CA GLY A 72 4.89 -19.68 -27.91
C GLY A 72 5.88 -19.31 -26.79
N SER A 73 5.42 -18.82 -25.65
CA SER A 73 6.28 -18.52 -24.51
C SER A 73 6.83 -19.80 -23.88
N GLN A 74 8.16 -19.91 -23.79
CA GLN A 74 8.84 -21.03 -23.11
C GLN A 74 8.98 -20.82 -21.59
N HIS A 75 8.71 -19.63 -21.09
CA HIS A 75 8.91 -19.24 -19.68
C HIS A 75 7.68 -18.58 -19.05
N SER A 76 6.49 -18.94 -19.54
CA SER A 76 5.23 -18.39 -19.04
C SER A 76 4.99 -18.69 -17.56
N ASP A 77 5.52 -19.79 -17.02
CA ASP A 77 5.51 -20.17 -15.62
C ASP A 77 6.14 -19.12 -14.69
N LYS A 78 7.08 -18.33 -15.20
CA LYS A 78 7.78 -17.27 -14.45
C LYS A 78 6.99 -15.95 -14.34
N LEU A 79 5.85 -15.84 -15.01
CA LEU A 79 5.08 -14.58 -15.03
C LEU A 79 4.63 -14.15 -13.63
N TYR A 80 4.21 -15.07 -12.75
CA TYR A 80 3.91 -14.72 -11.36
C TYR A 80 5.06 -14.00 -10.66
N MET A 81 6.25 -14.55 -10.78
CA MET A 81 7.42 -13.95 -10.16
C MET A 81 7.76 -12.61 -10.80
N THR A 82 7.60 -12.50 -12.13
CA THR A 82 7.90 -11.29 -12.89
C THR A 82 6.99 -10.13 -12.48
N TYR A 83 5.68 -10.34 -12.42
CA TYR A 83 4.73 -9.32 -12.00
C TYR A 83 4.89 -8.96 -10.51
N SER A 84 5.10 -9.97 -9.64
CA SER A 84 5.36 -9.72 -8.22
C SER A 84 6.63 -8.88 -7.98
N LYS A 85 7.70 -9.14 -8.74
CA LYS A 85 8.93 -8.33 -8.71
C LYS A 85 8.67 -6.91 -9.22
N LEU A 86 7.86 -6.77 -10.27
CA LEU A 86 7.52 -5.45 -10.82
C LEU A 86 6.81 -4.60 -9.77
N VAL A 87 5.74 -5.10 -9.12
CA VAL A 87 5.04 -4.38 -8.05
C VAL A 87 6.00 -3.97 -6.94
N ASN A 88 6.78 -4.92 -6.42
CA ASN A 88 7.72 -4.65 -5.33
C ASN A 88 8.79 -3.61 -5.71
N SER A 89 9.29 -3.66 -6.95
CA SER A 89 10.26 -2.70 -7.47
C SER A 89 9.70 -1.29 -7.60
N LEU A 90 8.46 -1.15 -8.04
CA LEU A 90 7.80 0.14 -8.20
C LEU A 90 7.59 0.86 -6.86
N VAL A 91 7.31 0.11 -5.79
CA VAL A 91 7.13 0.68 -4.44
C VAL A 91 8.41 0.67 -3.60
N GLY A 92 9.51 0.15 -4.13
CA GLY A 92 10.80 0.15 -3.44
C GLY A 92 10.92 -0.82 -2.27
N ILE A 93 10.16 -1.91 -2.23
CA ILE A 93 10.22 -2.91 -1.16
C ILE A 93 10.91 -4.21 -1.59
N LYS A 94 11.49 -4.91 -0.62
CA LYS A 94 12.07 -6.24 -0.85
C LYS A 94 10.99 -7.33 -0.94
N ALA A 95 11.32 -8.46 -1.54
CA ALA A 95 10.45 -9.63 -1.51
C ALA A 95 10.11 -10.03 -0.06
N ASN A 96 8.89 -10.51 0.17
CA ASN A 96 8.38 -10.96 1.48
C ASN A 96 8.38 -9.90 2.60
N SER A 97 8.43 -8.59 2.26
CA SER A 97 8.40 -7.52 3.26
C SER A 97 7.05 -6.81 3.39
N ARG A 98 6.01 -7.24 2.68
CA ARG A 98 4.67 -6.63 2.70
C ARG A 98 4.02 -6.62 4.09
N ASP A 99 4.26 -7.64 4.92
CA ASP A 99 3.72 -7.70 6.28
C ASP A 99 4.39 -6.71 7.25
N LYS A 100 5.52 -6.11 6.82
CA LYS A 100 6.25 -5.07 7.56
C LYS A 100 6.11 -3.69 6.91
N ALA A 101 5.41 -3.60 5.78
CA ALA A 101 5.20 -2.34 5.07
C ALA A 101 4.23 -1.44 5.84
N ASP A 102 4.44 -0.14 5.75
CA ASP A 102 3.51 0.84 6.30
C ASP A 102 2.18 0.87 5.52
N PHE A 103 1.19 1.54 6.10
CA PHE A 103 -0.14 1.67 5.53
C PHE A 103 -0.12 2.29 4.13
N GLY A 104 0.67 3.35 3.92
CA GLY A 104 0.76 4.05 2.64
C GLY A 104 1.28 3.14 1.54
N ILE A 105 2.35 2.39 1.82
CA ILE A 105 2.93 1.41 0.88
C ILE A 105 1.91 0.31 0.55
N LEU A 106 1.19 -0.21 1.55
CA LEU A 106 0.16 -1.23 1.31
C LEU A 106 -0.96 -0.73 0.41
N MET A 107 -1.38 0.52 0.57
CA MET A 107 -2.38 1.15 -0.32
C MET A 107 -1.88 1.26 -1.75
N VAL A 108 -0.63 1.70 -1.96
CA VAL A 108 -0.03 1.80 -3.30
C VAL A 108 0.09 0.41 -3.96
N ILE A 109 0.54 -0.60 -3.22
CA ILE A 109 0.63 -2.00 -3.72
C ILE A 109 -0.75 -2.47 -4.20
N ARG A 110 -1.78 -2.30 -3.38
CA ARG A 110 -3.14 -2.69 -3.72
C ARG A 110 -3.64 -2.04 -5.00
N GLN A 111 -3.39 -0.75 -5.18
CA GLN A 111 -3.80 -0.02 -6.40
C GLN A 111 -3.01 -0.50 -7.63
N LEU A 112 -1.72 -0.78 -7.49
CA LEU A 112 -0.91 -1.32 -8.58
C LEU A 112 -1.41 -2.70 -9.03
N GLU A 113 -1.74 -3.58 -8.10
CA GLU A 113 -2.27 -4.91 -8.39
C GLU A 113 -3.64 -4.84 -9.10
N ASP A 114 -4.52 -3.93 -8.68
CA ASP A 114 -5.80 -3.67 -9.39
C ASP A 114 -5.58 -3.12 -10.80
N ILE A 115 -4.67 -2.16 -10.97
CA ILE A 115 -4.29 -1.64 -12.30
C ILE A 115 -3.79 -2.77 -13.18
N PHE A 116 -2.90 -3.62 -12.67
CA PHE A 116 -2.33 -4.72 -13.46
C PHE A 116 -3.38 -5.75 -13.85
N THR A 117 -4.29 -6.11 -12.95
CA THR A 117 -5.42 -6.99 -13.25
C THR A 117 -6.24 -6.47 -14.43
N ARG A 118 -6.62 -5.20 -14.40
CA ARG A 118 -7.40 -4.56 -15.49
C ARG A 118 -6.62 -4.50 -16.80
N VAL A 119 -5.34 -4.10 -16.74
CA VAL A 119 -4.49 -4.03 -17.94
C VAL A 119 -4.32 -5.42 -18.57
N ILE A 120 -4.03 -6.44 -17.77
CA ILE A 120 -3.86 -7.82 -18.25
C ILE A 120 -5.15 -8.28 -18.94
N THR A 121 -6.28 -8.15 -18.27
CA THR A 121 -7.58 -8.61 -18.80
C THR A 121 -7.93 -7.87 -20.10
N SER A 122 -7.94 -6.55 -20.08
CA SER A 122 -8.25 -5.73 -21.24
C SER A 122 -7.28 -5.94 -22.42
N SER A 123 -5.98 -6.13 -22.13
CA SER A 123 -5.00 -6.37 -23.18
C SER A 123 -5.15 -7.73 -23.84
N MET A 124 -5.51 -8.77 -23.09
CA MET A 124 -5.81 -10.09 -23.65
C MET A 124 -7.08 -10.07 -24.52
N GLU A 125 -8.11 -9.34 -24.11
CA GLU A 125 -9.33 -9.13 -24.91
C GLU A 125 -9.03 -8.42 -26.24
N ASN A 126 -8.06 -7.52 -26.26
CA ASN A 126 -7.60 -6.83 -27.46
C ASN A 126 -6.48 -7.57 -28.23
N GLU A 127 -6.26 -8.84 -27.91
CA GLU A 127 -5.28 -9.73 -28.57
C GLU A 127 -3.83 -9.20 -28.57
N ILE A 128 -3.47 -8.37 -27.60
CA ILE A 128 -2.12 -7.80 -27.46
C ILE A 128 -1.14 -8.89 -27.06
N HIS A 129 0.05 -8.87 -27.67
CA HIS A 129 1.09 -9.86 -27.38
C HIS A 129 1.55 -9.80 -25.92
N TYR A 130 1.73 -10.96 -25.26
CA TYR A 130 2.00 -11.06 -23.81
C TYR A 130 3.21 -10.23 -23.32
N LYS A 131 4.25 -10.05 -24.17
CA LYS A 131 5.40 -9.19 -23.83
C LYS A 131 5.04 -7.71 -23.78
N GLU A 132 4.14 -7.27 -24.64
CA GLU A 132 3.65 -5.89 -24.67
C GLU A 132 2.75 -5.60 -23.47
N ILE A 133 1.94 -6.58 -23.05
CA ILE A 133 1.12 -6.47 -21.82
C ILE A 133 2.00 -6.12 -20.62
N TYR A 134 3.16 -6.79 -20.48
CA TYR A 134 4.11 -6.46 -19.41
C TYR A 134 4.63 -5.02 -19.50
N GLN A 135 4.94 -4.53 -20.71
CA GLN A 135 5.43 -3.17 -20.90
C GLN A 135 4.34 -2.13 -20.58
N ILE A 136 3.08 -2.42 -20.92
CA ILE A 136 1.95 -1.57 -20.59
C ILE A 136 1.76 -1.51 -19.06
N CYS A 137 1.77 -2.65 -18.36
CA CYS A 137 1.70 -2.70 -16.90
C CYS A 137 2.83 -1.90 -16.25
N LYS A 138 4.07 -2.09 -16.72
CA LYS A 138 5.24 -1.35 -16.22
C LYS A 138 5.07 0.16 -16.42
N LYS A 139 4.66 0.60 -17.61
CA LYS A 139 4.46 2.02 -17.91
C LYS A 139 3.38 2.64 -17.03
N GLN A 140 2.19 2.02 -16.96
CA GLN A 140 1.08 2.54 -16.16
C GLN A 140 1.40 2.51 -14.67
N GLY A 141 2.04 1.46 -14.17
CA GLY A 141 2.47 1.38 -12.78
C GLY A 141 3.49 2.45 -12.41
N THR A 142 4.47 2.73 -13.29
CA THR A 142 5.44 3.82 -13.09
C THR A 142 4.74 5.17 -13.04
N GLN A 143 3.87 5.47 -13.99
CA GLN A 143 3.11 6.72 -14.02
C GLN A 143 2.26 6.91 -12.75
N PHE A 144 1.59 5.85 -12.30
CA PHE A 144 0.80 5.89 -11.07
C PHE A 144 1.66 6.23 -9.85
N VAL A 145 2.80 5.56 -9.68
CA VAL A 145 3.73 5.80 -8.55
C VAL A 145 4.32 7.21 -8.60
N GLU A 146 4.66 7.73 -9.78
CA GLU A 146 5.15 9.10 -9.97
C GLU A 146 4.10 10.14 -9.54
N ILE A 147 2.83 9.94 -9.91
CA ILE A 147 1.72 10.83 -9.51
C ILE A 147 1.54 10.79 -7.98
N VAL A 148 1.52 9.61 -7.37
CA VAL A 148 1.37 9.46 -5.92
C VAL A 148 2.53 10.16 -5.19
N ASN A 149 3.77 9.91 -5.60
CA ASN A 149 4.95 10.52 -4.99
C ASN A 149 5.03 12.04 -5.25
N GLY A 150 4.59 12.51 -6.40
CA GLY A 150 4.51 13.92 -6.73
C GLY A 150 3.51 14.67 -5.85
N ASN A 151 2.34 14.07 -5.61
CA ASN A 151 1.33 14.64 -4.73
C ASN A 151 1.80 14.70 -3.26
N VAL A 152 2.49 13.66 -2.77
CA VAL A 152 3.05 13.65 -1.40
C VAL A 152 4.07 14.78 -1.21
N LYS A 153 4.94 15.02 -2.20
CA LYS A 153 5.89 16.15 -2.16
C LYS A 153 5.20 17.51 -2.16
N SER A 154 4.12 17.67 -2.95
CA SER A 154 3.36 18.93 -3.03
C SER A 154 2.61 19.26 -1.74
N LEU A 155 2.28 18.27 -0.92
CA LEU A 155 1.60 18.44 0.37
C LEU A 155 2.56 18.68 1.55
N GLY A 156 3.87 18.77 1.31
CA GLY A 156 4.86 19.11 2.33
C GLY A 156 5.13 18.03 3.38
N TYR A 157 4.73 16.78 3.13
CA TYR A 157 4.94 15.64 4.02
C TYR A 157 6.30 14.93 3.84
N VAL A 158 7.24 15.57 3.16
CA VAL A 158 8.61 15.04 3.02
C VAL A 158 9.57 16.03 3.69
N ASN A 159 9.99 15.69 4.89
CA ASN A 159 11.23 16.18 5.50
C ASN A 159 12.34 15.20 5.15
#